data_f2518b5f005a5c8d022f0265e6bf6a5b
#
_entry.id   f2518b5f005a5c8d022f0265e6bf6a5b
#
_cell.length_a   1.000
_cell.length_b   1.000
_cell.length_c   1.000
_cell.angle_alpha   90.00
_cell.angle_beta   90.00
_cell.angle_gamma   90.00
#
_symmetry.space_group_name_H-M   'P 1'
#
loop_
_entity.id
_entity.type
_entity.pdbx_description
1 polymer ?
#
loop_
_entity_poly.entity_id
_entity_poly.type
_entity_poly.pdbx_seq_one_letter_code
_entity_poly.pdbx_strand_id
1 'polypeptide(L)'
;GYRICGFPPPSSGAIAVGQILGILSNTQAASLPLQAGVPKPAGPTPSAGWLYLYTEASRLAFADRALYLGDPDFVQPPAGSWMSLLDPAYLAGRAKLIGQAPGAPSMKVAQPGNPGAVKTSYAPMAPQPEYGTSHISIVDAQGNALAMTTTIEDAFGARQMVKGFLLNNQLTDFSFSPTDAEGKPVANRVQPGKRPRSSMAPTLVLDKASGQFLMSVGSPGGAVIIHYVAKT
;
A
#
# COMPACT_ATOMS: atom_id res chain seq x y z
N GLY A 1 20.82 -0.83 -7.46
CA GLY A 1 19.49 -0.31 -7.12
C GLY A 1 18.40 -1.15 -7.76
N TYR A 2 17.16 -0.92 -7.33
CA TYR A 2 16.00 -1.70 -7.78
C TYR A 2 15.00 -0.83 -8.52
N ARG A 3 14.29 -1.42 -9.50
CA ARG A 3 13.08 -0.90 -10.09
C ARG A 3 11.91 -1.73 -9.56
N ILE A 4 10.97 -1.08 -8.88
CA ILE A 4 9.78 -1.73 -8.32
C ILE A 4 8.61 -1.37 -9.20
N CYS A 5 7.96 -2.37 -9.78
CA CYS A 5 6.86 -2.22 -10.72
C CYS A 5 5.57 -2.78 -10.09
N GLY A 6 4.54 -1.97 -10.04
CA GLY A 6 3.19 -2.34 -9.62
C GLY A 6 2.16 -1.61 -10.47
N PHE A 7 0.86 -1.84 -10.27
CA PHE A 7 -0.14 -1.18 -11.08
C PHE A 7 -0.82 0.01 -10.38
N PRO A 8 -1.35 0.95 -11.18
CA PRO A 8 -1.84 2.24 -10.70
C PRO A 8 -3.22 2.16 -10.02
N PRO A 9 -3.74 3.29 -9.51
CA PRO A 9 -5.14 3.39 -9.07
C PRO A 9 -6.15 2.88 -10.15
N PRO A 10 -7.27 2.28 -9.74
CA PRO A 10 -7.84 2.34 -8.39
C PRO A 10 -7.15 1.46 -7.34
N SER A 11 -6.14 0.66 -7.68
CA SER A 11 -5.34 0.04 -6.64
C SER A 11 -4.44 1.07 -5.95
N SER A 12 -4.44 1.02 -4.63
CA SER A 12 -3.56 1.84 -3.79
C SER A 12 -2.22 1.17 -3.50
N GLY A 13 -2.08 -0.13 -3.88
CA GLY A 13 -0.98 -0.98 -3.44
C GLY A 13 0.38 -0.44 -3.85
N ALA A 14 0.62 -0.21 -5.14
CA ALA A 14 1.93 0.21 -5.64
C ALA A 14 2.37 1.58 -5.07
N ILE A 15 1.45 2.55 -4.98
CA ILE A 15 1.75 3.87 -4.43
C ILE A 15 2.09 3.76 -2.94
N ALA A 16 1.29 3.03 -2.16
CA ALA A 16 1.53 2.88 -0.74
C ALA A 16 2.81 2.10 -0.43
N VAL A 17 3.12 1.02 -1.18
CA VAL A 17 4.40 0.31 -1.09
C VAL A 17 5.55 1.26 -1.43
N GLY A 18 5.45 2.01 -2.52
CA GLY A 18 6.47 2.99 -2.92
C GLY A 18 6.68 4.09 -1.86
N GLN A 19 5.60 4.57 -1.23
CA GLN A 19 5.71 5.53 -0.13
C GLN A 19 6.40 4.93 1.09
N ILE A 20 6.01 3.73 1.53
CA ILE A 20 6.65 3.06 2.68
C ILE A 20 8.16 2.93 2.43
N LEU A 21 8.56 2.38 1.29
CA LEU A 21 9.97 2.18 0.95
C LEU A 21 10.71 3.51 0.78
N GLY A 22 10.08 4.48 0.12
CA GLY A 22 10.67 5.81 -0.08
C GLY A 22 10.81 6.61 1.21
N ILE A 23 9.88 6.51 2.15
CA ILE A 23 10.02 7.10 3.49
C ILE A 23 11.13 6.40 4.26
N LEU A 24 11.16 5.06 4.27
CA LEU A 24 12.20 4.27 4.95
C LEU A 24 13.60 4.59 4.43
N SER A 25 13.77 4.78 3.11
CA SER A 25 15.07 5.12 2.52
C SER A 25 15.63 6.47 2.99
N ASN A 26 14.79 7.33 3.56
CA ASN A 26 15.18 8.60 4.17
C ASN A 26 15.34 8.50 5.71
N THR A 27 15.39 7.30 6.26
CA THR A 27 15.65 7.01 7.68
C THR A 27 16.92 6.17 7.82
N GLN A 28 17.29 5.86 9.06
CA GLN A 28 18.41 4.95 9.34
C GLN A 28 18.03 3.45 9.17
N ALA A 29 16.85 3.12 8.63
CA ALA A 29 16.38 1.73 8.55
C ALA A 29 17.38 0.80 7.83
N ALA A 30 18.03 1.27 6.75
CA ALA A 30 19.01 0.48 5.99
C ALA A 30 20.30 0.15 6.76
N SER A 31 20.61 0.90 7.81
CA SER A 31 21.79 0.66 8.66
C SER A 31 21.51 -0.19 9.88
N LEU A 32 20.25 -0.50 10.15
CA LEU A 32 19.88 -1.31 11.31
C LEU A 32 20.10 -2.80 11.01
N PRO A 33 20.82 -3.53 11.89
CA PRO A 33 21.13 -4.92 11.66
C PRO A 33 19.88 -5.80 11.73
N LEU A 34 19.86 -6.85 10.93
CA LEU A 34 18.97 -7.97 11.15
C LEU A 34 19.46 -8.73 12.39
N GLN A 35 18.56 -9.12 13.27
CA GLN A 35 18.92 -9.91 14.45
C GLN A 35 19.18 -11.37 14.03
N ALA A 36 20.40 -11.82 14.26
CA ALA A 36 20.73 -13.23 14.19
C ALA A 36 20.23 -13.92 15.46
N GLY A 37 19.55 -15.05 15.37
CA GLY A 37 19.35 -15.87 16.55
C GLY A 37 17.95 -16.34 16.90
N VAL A 38 17.01 -16.33 15.97
CA VAL A 38 15.80 -17.16 16.14
C VAL A 38 16.12 -18.56 15.62
N PRO A 39 15.90 -19.64 16.39
CA PRO A 39 16.11 -21.01 15.91
C PRO A 39 15.36 -21.26 14.62
N LYS A 40 16.01 -21.98 13.68
CA LYS A 40 15.34 -22.37 12.41
C LYS A 40 13.95 -22.96 12.68
N PRO A 41 12.91 -22.66 11.79
CA PRO A 41 13.10 -22.29 10.38
C PRO A 41 13.05 -20.78 10.07
N ALA A 42 12.88 -19.89 11.06
CA ALA A 42 12.84 -18.46 10.81
C ALA A 42 14.24 -17.90 10.54
N GLY A 43 14.42 -17.25 9.40
CA GLY A 43 15.64 -16.53 9.05
C GLY A 43 15.90 -15.31 9.95
N PRO A 44 16.89 -14.46 9.61
CA PRO A 44 17.17 -13.26 10.37
C PRO A 44 15.93 -12.36 10.47
N THR A 45 15.65 -11.87 11.68
CA THR A 45 14.48 -11.03 11.95
C THR A 45 14.86 -9.55 12.01
N PRO A 46 13.99 -8.63 11.59
CA PRO A 46 14.21 -7.22 11.77
C PRO A 46 14.35 -6.84 13.24
N SER A 47 15.23 -5.89 13.54
CA SER A 47 15.36 -5.34 14.90
C SER A 47 14.11 -4.56 15.31
N ALA A 48 13.88 -4.37 16.61
CA ALA A 48 12.78 -3.54 17.12
C ALA A 48 12.84 -2.10 16.57
N GLY A 49 14.03 -1.53 16.41
CA GLY A 49 14.24 -0.22 15.80
C GLY A 49 13.82 -0.19 14.34
N TRP A 50 14.13 -1.23 13.57
CA TRP A 50 13.67 -1.34 12.18
C TRP A 50 12.14 -1.45 12.10
N LEU A 51 11.55 -2.29 12.93
CA LEU A 51 10.08 -2.47 12.99
C LEU A 51 9.37 -1.17 13.38
N TYR A 52 9.94 -0.40 14.30
CA TYR A 52 9.43 0.92 14.65
C TYR A 52 9.42 1.85 13.43
N LEU A 53 10.56 2.02 12.74
CA LEU A 53 10.64 2.88 11.56
C LEU A 53 9.70 2.43 10.45
N TYR A 54 9.62 1.12 10.21
CA TYR A 54 8.70 0.52 9.25
C TYR A 54 7.23 0.83 9.58
N THR A 55 6.85 0.68 10.84
CA THR A 55 5.48 0.94 11.30
C THR A 55 5.12 2.41 11.16
N GLU A 56 6.01 3.32 11.54
CA GLU A 56 5.77 4.76 11.42
C GLU A 56 5.71 5.20 9.95
N ALA A 57 6.59 4.69 9.09
CA ALA A 57 6.53 4.93 7.64
C ALA A 57 5.20 4.43 7.03
N SER A 58 4.78 3.24 7.45
CA SER A 58 3.51 2.65 7.03
C SER A 58 2.31 3.50 7.46
N ARG A 59 2.29 3.98 8.69
CA ARG A 59 1.22 4.86 9.19
C ARG A 59 1.09 6.14 8.37
N LEU A 60 2.22 6.75 7.98
CA LEU A 60 2.23 7.95 7.14
C LEU A 60 1.71 7.65 5.72
N ALA A 61 2.13 6.55 5.12
CA ALA A 61 1.66 6.12 3.80
C ALA A 61 0.14 5.80 3.82
N PHE A 62 -0.35 5.16 4.88
CA PHE A 62 -1.78 4.85 5.02
C PHE A 62 -2.64 6.10 5.29
N ALA A 63 -2.09 7.11 5.96
CA ALA A 63 -2.79 8.40 6.10
C ALA A 63 -2.98 9.08 4.73
N ASP A 64 -1.95 9.08 3.88
CA ASP A 64 -2.05 9.60 2.52
C ASP A 64 -3.00 8.75 1.66
N ARG A 65 -2.91 7.41 1.76
CA ARG A 65 -3.83 6.46 1.10
C ARG A 65 -5.29 6.76 1.43
N ALA A 66 -5.59 6.99 2.72
CA ALA A 66 -6.95 7.24 3.18
C ALA A 66 -7.54 8.53 2.61
N LEU A 67 -6.71 9.54 2.40
CA LEU A 67 -7.15 10.86 1.92
C LEU A 67 -7.26 10.93 0.41
N TYR A 68 -6.27 10.39 -0.33
CA TYR A 68 -6.09 10.68 -1.74
C TYR A 68 -6.54 9.58 -2.68
N LEU A 69 -6.38 8.28 -2.31
CA LEU A 69 -6.47 7.21 -3.29
C LEU A 69 -7.90 6.73 -3.52
N GLY A 70 -8.28 6.67 -4.77
CA GLY A 70 -9.57 6.21 -5.28
C GLY A 70 -9.52 6.00 -6.78
N ASP A 71 -10.69 5.83 -7.40
CA ASP A 71 -10.81 5.64 -8.84
C ASP A 71 -10.36 6.89 -9.60
N PRO A 72 -9.34 6.82 -10.48
CA PRO A 72 -8.80 7.96 -11.20
C PRO A 72 -9.79 8.62 -12.16
N ASP A 73 -10.86 7.93 -12.57
CA ASP A 73 -11.90 8.50 -13.41
C ASP A 73 -12.84 9.45 -12.62
N PHE A 74 -12.79 9.39 -11.29
CA PHE A 74 -13.65 10.14 -10.35
C PHE A 74 -12.87 11.00 -9.35
N VAL A 75 -11.61 10.70 -9.12
CA VAL A 75 -10.78 11.33 -8.09
C VAL A 75 -9.55 11.94 -8.72
N GLN A 76 -9.41 13.24 -8.59
CA GLN A 76 -8.22 13.95 -9.08
C GLN A 76 -7.00 13.63 -8.20
N PRO A 77 -5.84 13.31 -8.80
CA PRO A 77 -4.63 13.07 -8.06
C PRO A 77 -4.12 14.36 -7.38
N PRO A 78 -3.46 14.24 -6.22
CA PRO A 78 -2.83 15.40 -5.60
C PRO A 78 -1.74 15.97 -6.51
N ALA A 79 -1.60 17.30 -6.53
CA ALA A 79 -0.64 18.02 -7.39
C ALA A 79 -0.67 17.62 -8.89
N GLY A 80 -1.83 17.16 -9.38
CA GLY A 80 -2.02 16.80 -10.80
C GLY A 80 -1.44 15.45 -11.21
N SER A 81 -0.82 14.69 -10.29
CA SER A 81 -0.24 13.37 -10.59
C SER A 81 -0.21 12.48 -9.35
N TRP A 82 -0.57 11.22 -9.51
CA TRP A 82 -0.38 10.20 -8.47
C TRP A 82 1.09 10.04 -8.07
N MET A 83 2.01 10.31 -8.99
CA MET A 83 3.45 10.23 -8.74
C MET A 83 3.95 11.31 -7.77
N SER A 84 3.18 12.37 -7.53
CA SER A 84 3.51 13.38 -6.51
C SER A 84 3.61 12.80 -5.11
N LEU A 85 2.88 11.72 -4.83
CA LEU A 85 2.97 10.97 -3.57
C LEU A 85 4.28 10.18 -3.44
N LEU A 86 5.01 10.00 -4.53
CA LEU A 86 6.31 9.32 -4.60
C LEU A 86 7.46 10.31 -4.88
N ASP A 87 7.18 11.60 -4.89
CA ASP A 87 8.22 12.61 -5.08
C ASP A 87 9.31 12.51 -3.99
N PRO A 88 10.60 12.48 -4.34
CA PRO A 88 11.67 12.30 -3.37
C PRO A 88 11.70 13.37 -2.26
N ALA A 89 11.41 14.63 -2.59
CA ALA A 89 11.38 15.71 -1.60
C ALA A 89 10.18 15.55 -0.66
N TYR A 90 9.03 15.14 -1.20
CA TYR A 90 7.86 14.83 -0.39
C TYR A 90 8.13 13.68 0.58
N LEU A 91 8.69 12.56 0.10
CA LEU A 91 9.00 11.39 0.93
C LEU A 91 10.03 11.71 2.01
N ALA A 92 11.06 12.48 1.68
CA ALA A 92 12.04 12.98 2.66
C ALA A 92 11.39 13.88 3.72
N GLY A 93 10.43 14.72 3.32
CA GLY A 93 9.64 15.53 4.24
C GLY A 93 8.80 14.67 5.20
N ARG A 94 8.18 13.60 4.68
CA ARG A 94 7.42 12.64 5.50
C ARG A 94 8.31 11.90 6.49
N ALA A 95 9.51 11.47 6.08
CA ALA A 95 10.46 10.79 6.95
C ALA A 95 10.90 11.64 8.16
N LYS A 96 10.97 12.96 8.02
CA LYS A 96 11.33 13.88 9.13
C LYS A 96 10.31 13.88 10.27
N LEU A 97 9.08 13.40 10.03
CA LEU A 97 8.06 13.27 11.08
C LEU A 97 8.29 12.08 12.00
N ILE A 98 9.17 11.15 11.61
CA ILE A 98 9.49 9.94 12.37
C ILE A 98 10.64 10.24 13.32
N GLY A 99 10.44 10.03 14.62
CA GLY A 99 11.53 10.11 15.59
C GLY A 99 12.56 9.01 15.34
N GLN A 100 13.83 9.38 15.14
CA GLN A 100 14.88 8.41 14.80
C GLN A 100 15.80 8.09 15.99
N ALA A 101 15.62 8.73 17.13
CA ALA A 101 16.36 8.41 18.33
C ALA A 101 15.92 7.05 18.92
N PRO A 102 16.83 6.27 19.53
CA PRO A 102 16.44 5.08 20.25
C PRO A 102 15.36 5.39 21.31
N GLY A 103 14.27 4.60 21.30
CA GLY A 103 13.14 4.82 22.22
C GLY A 103 12.24 6.02 21.88
N ALA A 104 12.36 6.60 20.70
CA ALA A 104 11.43 7.65 20.25
C ALA A 104 9.98 7.12 20.32
N PRO A 105 9.03 7.93 20.82
CA PRO A 105 7.64 7.52 20.89
C PRO A 105 7.01 7.44 19.50
N SER A 106 6.09 6.49 19.31
CA SER A 106 5.25 6.47 18.13
C SER A 106 4.41 7.74 18.03
N MET A 107 4.19 8.23 16.81
CA MET A 107 3.30 9.36 16.60
C MET A 107 1.88 9.01 17.07
N LYS A 108 1.22 9.91 17.79
CA LYS A 108 -0.15 9.68 18.30
C LYS A 108 -1.14 9.44 17.16
N VAL A 109 -1.09 10.29 16.13
CA VAL A 109 -1.91 10.21 14.93
C VAL A 109 -1.04 10.53 13.72
N ALA A 110 -1.04 9.66 12.73
CA ALA A 110 -0.43 9.94 11.44
C ALA A 110 -1.38 10.80 10.60
N GLN A 111 -0.96 12.01 10.29
CA GLN A 111 -1.73 12.91 9.44
C GLN A 111 -1.36 12.75 7.97
N PRO A 112 -2.31 12.89 7.02
CA PRO A 112 -1.99 12.97 5.62
C PRO A 112 -1.04 14.14 5.35
N GLY A 113 -0.10 13.95 4.42
CA GLY A 113 0.76 15.02 3.95
C GLY A 113 0.11 15.82 2.82
N ASN A 114 0.82 16.82 2.33
CA ASN A 114 0.42 17.58 1.15
C ASN A 114 1.57 17.58 0.13
N PRO A 115 1.51 16.75 -0.90
CA PRO A 115 2.57 16.68 -1.92
C PRO A 115 2.57 17.86 -2.90
N GLY A 116 1.62 18.79 -2.75
CA GLY A 116 1.52 19.98 -3.59
C GLY A 116 0.66 21.07 -2.95
N ALA A 117 0.65 22.26 -3.54
CA ALA A 117 -0.04 23.42 -3.00
C ALA A 117 -1.59 23.33 -3.04
N VAL A 118 -2.16 22.28 -3.61
CA VAL A 118 -3.60 22.14 -3.81
C VAL A 118 -4.22 21.48 -2.57
N LYS A 119 -5.15 22.19 -1.94
CA LYS A 119 -5.99 21.60 -0.88
C LYS A 119 -6.96 20.60 -1.52
N THR A 120 -6.96 19.36 -1.05
CA THR A 120 -7.99 18.40 -1.43
C THR A 120 -9.35 18.77 -0.84
N SER A 121 -10.40 18.49 -1.63
CA SER A 121 -11.79 18.60 -1.16
C SER A 121 -12.26 17.35 -0.41
N TYR A 122 -11.40 16.32 -0.27
CA TYR A 122 -11.77 15.06 0.36
C TYR A 122 -11.42 15.00 1.83
N ALA A 123 -12.20 14.20 2.58
CA ALA A 123 -11.90 13.75 3.93
C ALA A 123 -11.18 12.39 3.89
N PRO A 124 -10.33 12.08 4.90
CA PRO A 124 -9.75 10.76 5.04
C PRO A 124 -10.82 9.68 5.24
N MET A 125 -10.68 8.56 4.56
CA MET A 125 -11.52 7.37 4.77
C MET A 125 -11.22 6.77 6.15
N ALA A 126 -12.27 6.49 6.92
CA ALA A 126 -12.14 5.76 8.17
C ALA A 126 -11.63 4.33 7.95
N PRO A 127 -10.87 3.74 8.90
CA PRO A 127 -10.50 2.33 8.86
C PRO A 127 -11.75 1.45 8.82
N GLN A 128 -11.71 0.42 7.98
CA GLN A 128 -12.76 -0.60 7.89
C GLN A 128 -12.13 -1.98 7.63
N PRO A 129 -12.83 -3.09 7.96
CA PRO A 129 -12.37 -4.42 7.64
C PRO A 129 -12.22 -4.62 6.13
N GLU A 130 -11.15 -5.26 5.71
CA GLU A 130 -10.91 -5.74 4.34
C GLU A 130 -10.41 -7.18 4.45
N TYR A 131 -10.97 -8.10 3.65
CA TYR A 131 -10.72 -9.54 3.78
C TYR A 131 -10.21 -10.13 2.47
N GLY A 132 -9.90 -11.41 2.51
CA GLY A 132 -9.72 -12.37 1.42
C GLY A 132 -8.88 -11.88 0.23
N THR A 133 -8.08 -12.73 -0.33
CA THR A 133 -7.36 -12.47 -1.59
C THR A 133 -6.45 -13.67 -1.85
N SER A 134 -6.04 -13.88 -3.07
CA SER A 134 -5.00 -14.84 -3.45
C SER A 134 -3.94 -14.15 -4.29
N HIS A 135 -2.70 -14.67 -4.23
CA HIS A 135 -1.63 -14.19 -5.08
C HIS A 135 -0.93 -15.36 -5.78
N ILE A 136 -0.56 -15.14 -7.02
CA ILE A 136 0.13 -16.09 -7.87
C ILE A 136 1.38 -15.42 -8.45
N SER A 137 2.54 -16.02 -8.22
CA SER A 137 3.80 -15.66 -8.89
C SER A 137 4.24 -16.80 -9.77
N ILE A 138 4.51 -16.53 -11.04
CA ILE A 138 4.97 -17.52 -12.03
C ILE A 138 6.20 -16.98 -12.72
N VAL A 139 7.21 -17.85 -12.89
CA VAL A 139 8.36 -17.59 -13.75
C VAL A 139 8.52 -18.81 -14.65
N ASP A 140 8.52 -18.61 -15.96
CA ASP A 140 8.69 -19.69 -16.91
C ASP A 140 10.18 -19.97 -17.22
N ALA A 141 10.44 -21.01 -18.00
CA ALA A 141 11.78 -21.40 -18.37
C ALA A 141 12.51 -20.37 -19.27
N GLN A 142 11.79 -19.46 -19.89
CA GLN A 142 12.30 -18.38 -20.72
C GLN A 142 12.58 -17.11 -19.91
N GLY A 143 12.24 -17.09 -18.60
CA GLY A 143 12.41 -15.95 -17.72
C GLY A 143 11.26 -14.94 -17.77
N ASN A 144 10.14 -15.27 -18.44
CA ASN A 144 8.94 -14.42 -18.33
C ASN A 144 8.36 -14.54 -16.93
N ALA A 145 7.98 -13.39 -16.33
CA ALA A 145 7.49 -13.35 -14.98
C ALA A 145 6.08 -12.75 -14.89
N LEU A 146 5.24 -13.35 -14.06
CA LEU A 146 3.90 -12.90 -13.74
C LEU A 146 3.78 -12.68 -12.23
N ALA A 147 3.19 -11.53 -11.85
CA ALA A 147 2.66 -11.29 -10.51
C ALA A 147 1.16 -11.01 -10.65
N MET A 148 0.31 -11.89 -10.15
CA MET A 148 -1.15 -11.74 -10.24
C MET A 148 -1.78 -11.86 -8.86
N THR A 149 -2.49 -10.82 -8.46
CA THR A 149 -3.35 -10.85 -7.28
C THR A 149 -4.80 -10.89 -7.73
N THR A 150 -5.58 -11.84 -7.19
CA THR A 150 -6.99 -12.07 -7.53
C THR A 150 -7.82 -12.23 -6.28
N THR A 151 -9.08 -11.79 -6.32
CA THR A 151 -9.95 -11.81 -5.14
C THR A 151 -11.42 -11.86 -5.52
N ILE A 152 -12.22 -12.41 -4.63
CA ILE A 152 -13.67 -12.21 -4.58
C ILE A 152 -14.08 -11.41 -3.33
N GLU A 153 -13.11 -10.80 -2.68
CA GLU A 153 -13.07 -9.99 -1.47
C GLU A 153 -13.27 -10.87 -0.22
N ASP A 154 -14.47 -11.15 0.28
CA ASP A 154 -14.66 -12.04 1.42
C ASP A 154 -14.45 -13.52 1.03
N ALA A 155 -14.27 -14.41 2.01
CA ALA A 155 -13.96 -15.83 1.84
C ALA A 155 -14.93 -16.57 0.88
N PHE A 156 -16.22 -16.20 0.89
CA PHE A 156 -17.25 -16.70 -0.01
C PHE A 156 -17.89 -15.58 -0.85
N GLY A 157 -17.23 -14.45 -0.98
CA GLY A 157 -17.69 -13.28 -1.73
C GLY A 157 -19.10 -12.86 -1.29
N ALA A 158 -19.98 -12.64 -2.26
CA ALA A 158 -21.39 -12.32 -2.03
C ALA A 158 -22.24 -13.52 -1.54
N ARG A 159 -21.61 -14.68 -1.31
CA ARG A 159 -22.29 -15.96 -0.94
C ARG A 159 -23.33 -16.41 -1.94
N GLN A 160 -23.18 -15.99 -3.18
CA GLN A 160 -24.01 -16.39 -4.32
C GLN A 160 -23.15 -17.09 -5.36
N MET A 161 -23.68 -18.13 -5.96
CA MET A 161 -22.99 -18.89 -7.01
C MET A 161 -23.78 -18.81 -8.31
N VAL A 162 -23.10 -18.54 -9.42
CA VAL A 162 -23.66 -18.53 -10.76
C VAL A 162 -22.77 -19.35 -11.68
N LYS A 163 -23.30 -20.34 -12.36
CA LYS A 163 -22.59 -21.21 -13.31
C LYS A 163 -21.28 -21.81 -12.75
N GLY A 164 -21.27 -22.15 -11.45
CA GLY A 164 -20.10 -22.74 -10.79
C GLY A 164 -19.08 -21.73 -10.24
N PHE A 165 -19.35 -20.42 -10.32
CA PHE A 165 -18.50 -19.37 -9.77
C PHE A 165 -19.16 -18.69 -8.58
N LEU A 166 -18.39 -18.46 -7.52
CA LEU A 166 -18.79 -17.55 -6.45
C LEU A 166 -18.66 -16.11 -6.96
N LEU A 167 -19.71 -15.34 -6.75
CA LEU A 167 -19.69 -13.91 -7.07
C LEU A 167 -18.93 -13.15 -5.98
N ASN A 168 -18.18 -12.13 -6.38
CA ASN A 168 -17.48 -11.26 -5.44
C ASN A 168 -18.45 -10.32 -4.71
N ASN A 169 -18.00 -9.78 -3.58
CA ASN A 169 -18.65 -8.68 -2.85
C ASN A 169 -17.79 -7.41 -2.88
N GLN A 170 -17.05 -7.16 -3.97
CA GLN A 170 -16.02 -6.14 -4.08
C GLN A 170 -16.51 -4.70 -3.80
N LEU A 171 -17.82 -4.45 -3.85
CA LEU A 171 -18.38 -3.15 -3.51
C LEU A 171 -18.19 -2.77 -2.03
N THR A 172 -17.90 -3.74 -1.15
CA THR A 172 -17.55 -3.47 0.25
C THR A 172 -16.17 -2.82 0.42
N ASP A 173 -15.35 -2.77 -0.63
CA ASP A 173 -14.11 -2.00 -0.65
C ASP A 173 -14.34 -0.47 -0.77
N PHE A 174 -15.54 -0.01 -1.12
CA PHE A 174 -15.92 1.39 -0.95
C PHE A 174 -15.98 1.77 0.53
N SER A 175 -15.77 3.05 0.84
CA SER A 175 -15.98 3.57 2.18
C SER A 175 -17.42 3.29 2.65
N PHE A 176 -17.58 2.75 3.86
CA PHE A 176 -18.89 2.54 4.48
C PHE A 176 -19.58 3.85 4.85
N SER A 177 -18.80 4.94 4.99
CA SER A 177 -19.32 6.28 5.15
C SER A 177 -18.92 7.13 3.94
N PRO A 178 -19.87 7.71 3.20
CA PRO A 178 -19.54 8.52 2.02
C PRO A 178 -18.91 9.88 2.36
N THR A 179 -19.10 10.33 3.60
CA THR A 179 -18.61 11.61 4.15
C THR A 179 -18.02 11.41 5.54
N ASP A 180 -17.24 12.38 6.00
CA ASP A 180 -16.88 12.51 7.42
C ASP A 180 -18.03 13.13 8.26
N ALA A 181 -17.77 13.41 9.54
CA ALA A 181 -18.74 13.99 10.46
C ALA A 181 -19.17 15.41 10.07
N GLU A 182 -18.32 16.13 9.37
CA GLU A 182 -18.55 17.49 8.88
C GLU A 182 -19.20 17.51 7.49
N GLY A 183 -19.54 16.36 6.91
CA GLY A 183 -20.16 16.21 5.60
C GLY A 183 -19.20 16.32 4.44
N LYS A 184 -17.89 16.34 4.67
CA LYS A 184 -16.87 16.39 3.64
C LYS A 184 -16.75 15.03 2.95
N PRO A 185 -16.81 14.95 1.60
CA PRO A 185 -16.84 13.68 0.90
C PRO A 185 -15.53 12.89 1.03
N VAL A 186 -15.63 11.55 1.12
CA VAL A 186 -14.49 10.64 1.06
C VAL A 186 -14.16 10.33 -0.40
N ALA A 187 -12.86 10.31 -0.76
CA ALA A 187 -12.42 10.01 -2.13
C ALA A 187 -12.93 8.64 -2.62
N ASN A 188 -12.88 7.62 -1.76
CA ASN A 188 -13.33 6.26 -2.05
C ASN A 188 -14.83 6.01 -1.71
N ARG A 189 -15.69 7.05 -1.72
CA ARG A 189 -17.13 6.86 -1.56
C ARG A 189 -17.76 6.18 -2.78
N VAL A 190 -18.86 5.46 -2.56
CA VAL A 190 -19.63 4.84 -3.64
C VAL A 190 -20.24 5.90 -4.58
N GLN A 191 -20.14 5.67 -5.88
CA GLN A 191 -20.78 6.48 -6.93
C GLN A 191 -21.13 5.57 -8.13
N PRO A 192 -22.18 5.86 -8.92
CA PRO A 192 -22.49 5.10 -10.12
C PRO A 192 -21.31 5.03 -11.09
N GLY A 193 -20.99 3.84 -11.58
CA GLY A 193 -19.89 3.61 -12.53
C GLY A 193 -18.49 3.66 -11.97
N LYS A 194 -18.30 3.98 -10.67
CA LYS A 194 -17.01 4.07 -10.01
C LYS A 194 -16.54 2.68 -9.56
N ARG A 195 -15.24 2.47 -9.65
CA ARG A 195 -14.54 1.29 -9.11
C ARG A 195 -14.12 1.55 -7.66
N PRO A 196 -14.25 0.57 -6.76
CA PRO A 196 -13.73 0.71 -5.39
C PRO A 196 -12.20 0.73 -5.39
N ARG A 197 -11.63 1.35 -4.36
CA ARG A 197 -10.18 1.32 -4.14
C ARG A 197 -9.74 -0.08 -3.72
N SER A 198 -8.77 -0.64 -4.42
CA SER A 198 -8.15 -1.92 -4.05
C SER A 198 -6.89 -1.73 -3.21
N SER A 199 -6.56 -2.75 -2.41
CA SER A 199 -5.29 -2.89 -1.69
C SER A 199 -4.33 -3.88 -2.34
N MET A 200 -4.74 -4.56 -3.43
CA MET A 200 -3.90 -5.52 -4.14
C MET A 200 -2.61 -4.86 -4.65
N ALA A 201 -1.49 -5.52 -4.42
CA ALA A 201 -0.16 -5.01 -4.72
C ALA A 201 0.72 -6.05 -5.42
N PRO A 202 0.29 -6.61 -6.58
CA PRO A 202 1.19 -7.47 -7.34
C PRO A 202 2.39 -6.65 -7.79
N THR A 203 3.59 -7.17 -7.52
CA THR A 203 4.83 -6.40 -7.67
C THR A 203 5.89 -7.24 -8.37
N LEU A 204 6.55 -6.64 -9.35
CA LEU A 204 7.77 -7.15 -9.96
C LEU A 204 8.95 -6.26 -9.55
N VAL A 205 10.06 -6.90 -9.19
CA VAL A 205 11.30 -6.21 -8.86
C VAL A 205 12.35 -6.57 -9.90
N LEU A 206 12.96 -5.53 -10.46
CA LEU A 206 14.00 -5.65 -11.46
C LEU A 206 15.28 -4.96 -10.95
N ASP A 207 16.44 -5.45 -11.37
CA ASP A 207 17.68 -4.68 -11.23
C ASP A 207 17.56 -3.39 -12.06
N LYS A 208 17.87 -2.26 -11.44
CA LYS A 208 17.68 -0.95 -12.09
C LYS A 208 18.64 -0.72 -13.25
N ALA A 209 19.84 -1.24 -13.17
CA ALA A 209 20.90 -1.03 -14.17
C ALA A 209 20.74 -1.96 -15.37
N SER A 210 20.55 -3.25 -15.12
CA SER A 210 20.50 -4.29 -16.18
C SER A 210 19.08 -4.52 -16.70
N GLY A 211 18.05 -4.15 -15.93
CA GLY A 211 16.66 -4.51 -16.21
C GLY A 211 16.33 -5.99 -15.91
N GLN A 212 17.28 -6.75 -15.37
CA GLN A 212 17.09 -8.16 -15.08
C GLN A 212 16.00 -8.36 -14.03
N PHE A 213 15.13 -9.36 -14.25
CA PHE A 213 14.13 -9.78 -13.27
C PHE A 213 14.81 -10.36 -12.02
N LEU A 214 14.35 -9.93 -10.86
CA LEU A 214 14.85 -10.39 -9.57
C LEU A 214 13.78 -11.10 -8.75
N MET A 215 12.55 -10.56 -8.71
CA MET A 215 11.52 -11.09 -7.83
C MET A 215 10.11 -10.77 -8.34
N SER A 216 9.20 -11.72 -8.21
CA SER A 216 7.75 -11.52 -8.27
C SER A 216 7.17 -11.71 -6.87
N VAL A 217 6.41 -10.73 -6.39
CA VAL A 217 5.88 -10.75 -5.02
C VAL A 217 4.48 -10.18 -4.96
N GLY A 218 3.70 -10.72 -4.04
CA GLY A 218 2.39 -10.26 -3.65
C GLY A 218 1.90 -11.06 -2.45
N SER A 219 0.71 -10.75 -1.97
CA SER A 219 0.16 -11.39 -0.76
C SER A 219 -1.37 -11.35 -0.78
N PRO A 220 -2.06 -12.29 -0.13
CA PRO A 220 -3.41 -12.08 0.40
C PRO A 220 -3.39 -11.17 1.63
N GLY A 221 -4.58 -10.70 2.07
CA GLY A 221 -4.72 -10.05 3.38
C GLY A 221 -5.44 -8.70 3.41
N GLY A 222 -6.27 -8.34 2.41
CA GLY A 222 -6.95 -7.04 2.40
C GLY A 222 -5.98 -5.87 2.51
N ALA A 223 -6.23 -4.90 3.37
CA ALA A 223 -5.37 -3.72 3.53
C ALA A 223 -3.93 -4.05 3.95
N VAL A 224 -3.70 -5.17 4.68
CA VAL A 224 -2.35 -5.57 5.11
C VAL A 224 -1.49 -6.19 4.00
N ILE A 225 -2.05 -6.46 2.81
CA ILE A 225 -1.28 -6.85 1.61
C ILE A 225 -0.12 -5.89 1.39
N ILE A 226 -0.38 -4.58 1.50
CA ILE A 226 0.60 -3.52 1.30
C ILE A 226 1.78 -3.68 2.25
N HIS A 227 1.49 -3.99 3.52
CA HIS A 227 2.52 -4.22 4.53
C HIS A 227 3.34 -5.47 4.24
N TYR A 228 2.70 -6.57 3.84
CA TYR A 228 3.42 -7.81 3.52
C TYR A 228 4.35 -7.60 2.33
N VAL A 229 3.85 -7.00 1.25
CA VAL A 229 4.66 -6.72 0.06
C VAL A 229 5.81 -5.74 0.34
N ALA A 230 5.56 -4.68 1.10
CA ALA A 230 6.61 -3.71 1.43
C ALA A 230 7.69 -4.27 2.38
N LYS A 231 7.39 -5.33 3.14
CA LYS A 231 8.32 -5.95 4.08
C LYS A 231 9.18 -7.06 3.46
N THR A 232 8.72 -7.65 2.35
CA THR A 232 9.46 -8.67 1.61
C THR A 232 10.69 -8.10 0.93
#